data_5e04bf52cdc362f78d6b83533d768af1
#
_entry.id   5e04bf52cdc362f78d6b83533d768af1
#
_cell.length_a   1.000
_cell.length_b   1.000
_cell.length_c   1.000
_cell.angle_alpha   90.00
_cell.angle_beta   90.00
_cell.angle_gamma   90.00
#
_symmetry.space_group_name_H-M   'P 1'
#
loop_
_entity.id
_entity.type
_entity.pdbx_description
1 polymer ?
#
loop_
_entity_poly.entity_id
_entity_poly.type
_entity_poly.pdbx_seq_one_letter_code
_entity_poly.pdbx_strand_id
1 'polypeptide(L)'
;DKANPVADLTSQRLASLYTGDVTNWSECGGSDEAIVVIGREAGSGTRSAFEELLKVEDTCKYAQELDSTGAVLAKVASTPGAIGYVSLDVVDDTVTAVSLNGAPATEESILAGEYLLSRPFVMATMGEIAEQNELVQTWFAYIASEEGKAVITDLGLILPQ
;
A
#
# COMPACT_ATOMS: atom_id res chain seq x y z
N ASP A 1 2.16 9.39 10.51
CA ASP A 1 1.77 10.35 11.55
C ASP A 1 1.47 11.71 10.91
N LYS A 2 0.34 12.31 11.29
CA LYS A 2 -0.13 13.59 10.74
C LYS A 2 0.68 14.82 11.23
N ALA A 3 1.38 14.67 12.33
CA ALA A 3 2.24 15.73 12.87
C ALA A 3 3.62 15.79 12.18
N ASN A 4 3.98 14.76 11.44
CA ASN A 4 5.26 14.71 10.72
C ASN A 4 5.19 15.60 9.46
N PRO A 5 6.11 16.57 9.29
CA PRO A 5 6.12 17.47 8.14
C PRO A 5 6.62 16.82 6.84
N VAL A 6 7.14 15.59 6.88
CA VAL A 6 7.65 14.88 5.70
C VAL A 6 6.49 14.37 4.87
N ALA A 7 6.23 15.02 3.74
CA ALA A 7 5.12 14.70 2.83
C ALA A 7 5.57 13.97 1.55
N ASP A 8 6.87 13.90 1.27
CA ASP A 8 7.45 13.20 0.13
C ASP A 8 8.73 12.47 0.52
N LEU A 9 8.92 11.29 -0.02
CA LEU A 9 10.12 10.47 0.15
C LEU A 9 10.57 9.91 -1.21
N THR A 10 11.87 9.81 -1.42
CA THR A 10 12.35 8.96 -2.52
C THR A 10 12.17 7.49 -2.17
N SER A 11 11.98 6.63 -3.17
CA SER A 11 11.88 5.18 -2.96
C SER A 11 13.10 4.60 -2.23
N GLN A 12 14.29 5.12 -2.51
CA GLN A 12 15.52 4.74 -1.80
C GLN A 12 15.49 5.14 -0.33
N ARG A 13 15.01 6.35 -0.03
CA ARG A 13 14.89 6.82 1.36
C ARG A 13 13.85 5.99 2.11
N LEU A 14 12.72 5.69 1.48
CA LEU A 14 11.70 4.82 2.06
C LEU A 14 12.26 3.42 2.36
N ALA A 15 12.99 2.82 1.42
CA ALA A 15 13.68 1.54 1.65
C ALA A 15 14.62 1.62 2.86
N SER A 16 15.45 2.67 2.96
CA SER A 16 16.38 2.86 4.07
C SER A 16 15.68 3.02 5.44
N LEU A 17 14.48 3.59 5.48
CA LEU A 17 13.65 3.64 6.69
C LEU A 17 13.23 2.23 7.13
N TYR A 18 12.76 1.42 6.19
CA TYR A 18 12.28 0.06 6.50
C TYR A 18 13.40 -0.93 6.80
N THR A 19 14.59 -0.76 6.21
CA THR A 19 15.77 -1.57 6.56
C THR A 19 16.47 -1.13 7.83
N GLY A 20 16.09 0.05 8.39
CA GLY A 20 16.67 0.61 9.61
C GLY A 20 18.04 1.25 9.41
N ASP A 21 18.38 1.63 8.18
CA ASP A 21 19.58 2.43 7.87
C ASP A 21 19.35 3.92 8.18
N VAL A 22 18.10 4.36 8.18
CA VAL A 22 17.62 5.67 8.61
C VAL A 22 16.65 5.45 9.76
N THR A 23 16.91 6.06 10.90
CA THR A 23 16.18 5.82 12.15
C THR A 23 15.58 7.06 12.79
N ASN A 24 15.84 8.24 12.21
CA ASN A 24 15.34 9.51 12.70
C ASN A 24 14.78 10.34 11.55
N TRP A 25 13.62 10.97 11.76
CA TRP A 25 12.96 11.80 10.76
C TRP A 25 13.77 13.04 10.35
N SER A 26 14.65 13.55 11.21
CA SER A 26 15.55 14.65 10.86
C SER A 26 16.48 14.32 9.68
N GLU A 27 16.80 13.05 9.45
CA GLU A 27 17.56 12.59 8.31
C GLU A 27 16.79 12.68 6.98
N CYS A 28 15.45 12.85 7.08
CA CYS A 28 14.54 13.01 5.94
C CYS A 28 13.97 14.44 5.83
N GLY A 29 14.52 15.40 6.57
CA GLY A 29 14.01 16.79 6.60
C GLY A 29 12.82 17.01 7.52
N GLY A 30 12.49 16.03 8.35
CA GLY A 30 11.48 16.11 9.40
C GLY A 30 12.02 16.62 10.74
N SER A 31 11.23 16.44 11.79
CA SER A 31 11.59 16.76 13.17
C SER A 31 12.65 15.80 13.71
N ASP A 32 13.36 16.19 14.79
CA ASP A 32 14.23 15.28 15.54
C ASP A 32 13.37 14.31 16.34
N GLU A 33 12.92 13.25 15.69
CA GLU A 33 12.03 12.23 16.22
C GLU A 33 12.39 10.86 15.66
N ALA A 34 12.40 9.84 16.53
CA ALA A 34 12.70 8.48 16.12
C ALA A 34 11.60 7.93 15.19
N ILE A 35 12.01 7.18 14.18
CA ILE A 35 11.08 6.52 13.25
C ILE A 35 10.56 5.24 13.87
N VAL A 36 9.24 5.07 13.88
CA VAL A 36 8.57 3.85 14.34
C VAL A 36 7.94 3.14 13.14
N VAL A 37 8.58 2.07 12.68
CA VAL A 37 8.14 1.33 11.49
C VAL A 37 7.06 0.31 11.86
N ILE A 38 5.85 0.50 11.35
CA ILE A 38 4.71 -0.40 11.56
C ILE A 38 4.46 -1.18 10.26
N GLY A 39 4.36 -2.49 10.37
CA GLY A 39 4.11 -3.36 9.22
C GLY A 39 2.97 -4.33 9.43
N ARG A 40 2.77 -5.17 8.42
CA ARG A 40 1.85 -6.29 8.44
C ARG A 40 2.59 -7.58 8.85
N GLU A 41 1.85 -8.53 9.39
CA GLU A 41 2.33 -9.88 9.73
C GLU A 41 2.92 -10.61 8.52
N ALA A 42 3.75 -11.61 8.78
CA ALA A 42 4.23 -12.53 7.76
C ALA A 42 3.05 -13.24 7.07
N GLY A 43 3.11 -13.38 5.74
CA GLY A 43 2.03 -13.95 4.93
C GLY A 43 1.00 -12.92 4.43
N SER A 44 1.07 -11.65 4.84
CA SER A 44 0.26 -10.58 4.28
C SER A 44 0.64 -10.30 2.82
N GLY A 45 -0.33 -10.38 1.90
CA GLY A 45 -0.12 -10.03 0.49
C GLY A 45 0.25 -8.54 0.31
N THR A 46 -0.25 -7.65 1.19
CA THR A 46 0.12 -6.23 1.18
C THR A 46 1.59 -6.04 1.58
N ARG A 47 2.06 -6.80 2.58
CA ARG A 47 3.48 -6.80 2.98
C ARG A 47 4.38 -7.29 1.85
N SER A 48 4.06 -8.46 1.28
CA SER A 48 4.86 -9.04 0.20
C SER A 48 4.98 -8.08 -0.98
N ALA A 49 3.88 -7.45 -1.40
CA ALA A 49 3.90 -6.48 -2.48
C ALA A 49 4.73 -5.23 -2.15
N PHE A 50 4.60 -4.69 -0.95
CA PHE A 50 5.36 -3.54 -0.49
C PHE A 50 6.87 -3.83 -0.50
N GLU A 51 7.27 -4.94 0.10
CA GLU A 51 8.68 -5.34 0.19
C GLU A 51 9.28 -5.64 -1.19
N GLU A 52 8.54 -6.33 -2.08
CA GLU A 52 8.96 -6.64 -3.45
C GLU A 52 9.15 -5.37 -4.29
N LEU A 53 8.18 -4.44 -4.26
CA LEU A 53 8.24 -3.19 -5.03
C LEU A 53 9.41 -2.29 -4.60
N LEU A 54 9.76 -2.30 -3.31
CA LEU A 54 10.90 -1.57 -2.76
C LEU A 54 12.21 -2.36 -2.80
N LYS A 55 12.17 -3.67 -3.13
CA LYS A 55 13.32 -4.60 -3.14
C LYS A 55 13.99 -4.71 -1.76
N VAL A 56 13.17 -4.87 -0.73
CA VAL A 56 13.59 -4.96 0.67
C VAL A 56 13.08 -6.24 1.36
N GLU A 57 12.76 -7.27 0.58
CA GLU A 57 12.25 -8.55 1.08
C GLU A 57 13.19 -9.11 2.17
N ASP A 58 12.61 -9.61 3.23
CA ASP A 58 13.30 -10.20 4.39
C ASP A 58 14.31 -9.27 5.10
N THR A 59 14.39 -7.98 4.75
CA THR A 59 15.33 -7.04 5.35
C THR A 59 14.68 -5.96 6.22
N CYS A 60 13.35 -5.85 6.16
CA CYS A 60 12.59 -4.87 6.93
C CYS A 60 12.69 -5.09 8.44
N LYS A 61 12.85 -3.98 9.19
CA LYS A 61 12.91 -3.97 10.65
C LYS A 61 11.67 -3.29 11.22
N TYR A 62 10.62 -4.07 11.41
CA TYR A 62 9.37 -3.58 11.98
C TYR A 62 9.49 -3.44 13.50
N ALA A 63 9.06 -2.30 14.04
CA ALA A 63 8.87 -2.10 15.48
C ALA A 63 7.64 -2.86 15.97
N GLN A 64 6.63 -3.01 15.11
CA GLN A 64 5.43 -3.78 15.37
C GLN A 64 4.85 -4.34 14.07
N GLU A 65 4.36 -5.58 14.11
CA GLU A 65 3.63 -6.23 13.03
C GLU A 65 2.17 -6.44 13.44
N LEU A 66 1.22 -6.15 12.54
CA LEU A 66 -0.22 -6.17 12.80
C LEU A 66 -0.96 -7.01 11.74
N ASP A 67 -2.10 -7.55 12.11
CA ASP A 67 -2.87 -8.53 11.34
C ASP A 67 -3.81 -7.94 10.29
N SER A 68 -3.97 -6.60 10.25
CA SER A 68 -4.84 -5.94 9.28
C SER A 68 -4.33 -4.56 8.86
N THR A 69 -4.75 -4.09 7.68
CA THR A 69 -4.43 -2.74 7.18
C THR A 69 -5.07 -1.66 8.05
N GLY A 70 -6.29 -1.89 8.54
CA GLY A 70 -6.95 -0.98 9.47
C GLY A 70 -6.21 -0.87 10.81
N ALA A 71 -5.65 -1.96 11.33
CA ALA A 71 -4.85 -1.93 12.56
C ALA A 71 -3.54 -1.14 12.35
N VAL A 72 -2.88 -1.29 11.19
CA VAL A 72 -1.70 -0.48 10.81
C VAL A 72 -2.07 1.00 10.77
N LEU A 73 -3.15 1.38 10.08
CA LEU A 73 -3.63 2.76 10.00
C LEU A 73 -3.84 3.36 11.40
N ALA A 74 -4.63 2.68 12.24
CA ALA A 74 -4.94 3.14 13.60
C ALA A 74 -3.67 3.27 14.46
N LYS A 75 -2.72 2.36 14.30
CA LYS A 75 -1.45 2.41 15.03
C LYS A 75 -0.59 3.57 14.59
N VAL A 76 -0.48 3.84 13.29
CA VAL A 76 0.25 5.00 12.75
C VAL A 76 -0.39 6.30 13.22
N ALA A 77 -1.73 6.40 13.18
CA ALA A 77 -2.47 7.58 13.63
C ALA A 77 -2.25 7.90 15.13
N SER A 78 -1.99 6.89 15.95
CA SER A 78 -1.85 7.03 17.41
C SER A 78 -0.41 7.00 17.93
N THR A 79 0.58 6.87 17.05
CA THR A 79 1.99 6.73 17.47
C THR A 79 2.83 7.85 16.83
N PRO A 80 3.38 8.78 17.63
CA PRO A 80 4.30 9.81 17.14
C PRO A 80 5.49 9.18 16.39
N GLY A 81 5.90 9.78 15.29
CA GLY A 81 6.99 9.31 14.45
C GLY A 81 6.72 8.03 13.66
N ALA A 82 5.50 7.49 13.71
CA ALA A 82 5.19 6.24 13.03
C ALA A 82 5.02 6.41 11.51
N ILE A 83 5.46 5.39 10.79
CA ILE A 83 5.20 5.14 9.37
C ILE A 83 4.73 3.71 9.18
N GLY A 84 3.82 3.51 8.25
CA GLY A 84 3.30 2.19 7.86
C GLY A 84 2.86 2.19 6.40
N TYR A 85 2.45 1.03 5.91
CA TYR A 85 1.84 0.86 4.59
C TYR A 85 0.49 0.17 4.71
N VAL A 86 -0.44 0.63 3.90
CA VAL A 86 -1.82 0.13 3.84
C VAL A 86 -2.31 0.17 2.39
N SER A 87 -3.43 -0.51 2.11
CA SER A 87 -4.12 -0.32 0.83
C SER A 87 -4.75 1.08 0.76
N LEU A 88 -4.87 1.63 -0.44
CA LEU A 88 -5.38 3.00 -0.65
C LEU A 88 -6.81 3.19 -0.13
N ASP A 89 -7.65 2.17 -0.26
CA ASP A 89 -9.05 2.14 0.16
C ASP A 89 -9.29 2.38 1.66
N VAL A 90 -8.28 2.11 2.51
CA VAL A 90 -8.40 2.32 3.97
C VAL A 90 -7.78 3.63 4.45
N VAL A 91 -7.13 4.40 3.57
CA VAL A 91 -6.50 5.68 3.94
C VAL A 91 -7.58 6.71 4.25
N ASP A 92 -7.51 7.33 5.41
CA ASP A 92 -8.43 8.37 5.87
C ASP A 92 -7.68 9.64 6.34
N ASP A 93 -8.43 10.60 6.87
CA ASP A 93 -7.90 11.88 7.32
C ASP A 93 -7.15 11.84 8.67
N THR A 94 -7.01 10.67 9.30
CA THR A 94 -6.24 10.50 10.55
C THR A 94 -4.74 10.41 10.32
N VAL A 95 -4.31 10.13 9.08
CA VAL A 95 -2.91 10.03 8.68
C VAL A 95 -2.59 10.94 7.49
N THR A 96 -1.30 11.09 7.19
CA THR A 96 -0.83 11.72 5.95
C THR A 96 -0.32 10.64 5.00
N ALA A 97 -0.91 10.56 3.79
CA ALA A 97 -0.34 9.75 2.72
C ALA A 97 0.92 10.43 2.18
N VAL A 98 2.02 9.68 2.12
CA VAL A 98 3.32 10.18 1.66
C VAL A 98 3.42 10.02 0.15
N SER A 99 3.83 11.08 -0.54
CA SER A 99 4.21 11.01 -1.95
C SER A 99 5.51 10.22 -2.12
N LEU A 100 5.69 9.57 -3.25
CA LEU A 100 6.93 8.87 -3.58
C LEU A 100 7.54 9.42 -4.86
N ASN A 101 8.78 9.87 -4.77
CA ASN A 101 9.52 10.49 -5.89
C ASN A 101 8.74 11.66 -6.52
N GLY A 102 7.99 12.41 -5.70
CA GLY A 102 7.13 13.51 -6.13
C GLY A 102 5.74 13.09 -6.63
N ALA A 103 5.44 11.79 -6.78
CA ALA A 103 4.12 11.31 -7.19
C ALA A 103 3.23 11.08 -5.95
N PRO A 104 2.04 11.69 -5.86
CA PRO A 104 1.11 11.47 -4.74
C PRO A 104 0.41 10.10 -4.86
N ALA A 105 -0.06 9.57 -3.73
CA ALA A 105 -0.85 8.34 -3.69
C ALA A 105 -2.31 8.62 -4.09
N THR A 106 -2.55 8.88 -5.37
CA THR A 106 -3.88 9.17 -5.95
C THR A 106 -4.20 8.21 -7.09
N GLU A 107 -5.50 8.04 -7.37
CA GLU A 107 -5.96 7.25 -8.51
C GLU A 107 -5.31 7.71 -9.82
N GLU A 108 -5.22 9.02 -10.06
CA GLU A 108 -4.62 9.60 -11.25
C GLU A 108 -3.16 9.18 -11.42
N SER A 109 -2.32 9.34 -10.38
CA SER A 109 -0.90 8.96 -10.43
C SER A 109 -0.70 7.45 -10.57
N ILE A 110 -1.61 6.65 -9.98
CA ILE A 110 -1.57 5.19 -10.08
C ILE A 110 -1.91 4.76 -11.50
N LEU A 111 -2.97 5.28 -12.09
CA LEU A 111 -3.35 4.99 -13.48
C LEU A 111 -2.32 5.49 -14.50
N ALA A 112 -1.64 6.60 -14.20
CA ALA A 112 -0.53 7.10 -15.00
C ALA A 112 0.76 6.27 -14.85
N GLY A 113 0.81 5.33 -13.88
CA GLY A 113 2.01 4.54 -13.60
C GLY A 113 3.14 5.32 -12.90
N GLU A 114 2.82 6.47 -12.31
CA GLU A 114 3.79 7.36 -11.66
C GLU A 114 4.03 6.98 -10.20
N TYR A 115 3.00 6.47 -9.50
CA TYR A 115 3.12 6.05 -8.10
C TYR A 115 3.69 4.63 -8.01
N LEU A 116 4.90 4.49 -7.47
CA LEU A 116 5.66 3.25 -7.45
C LEU A 116 4.95 2.10 -6.71
N LEU A 117 4.31 2.38 -5.57
CA LEU A 117 3.67 1.36 -4.73
C LEU A 117 2.26 1.03 -5.22
N SER A 118 2.15 0.64 -6.47
CA SER A 118 0.90 0.17 -7.06
C SER A 118 1.07 -1.24 -7.62
N ARG A 119 0.03 -2.05 -7.49
CA ARG A 119 -0.01 -3.39 -8.08
C ARG A 119 -1.42 -3.75 -8.51
N PRO A 120 -1.60 -4.52 -9.60
CA PRO A 120 -2.90 -5.03 -9.98
C PRO A 120 -3.35 -6.17 -9.05
N PHE A 121 -4.65 -6.27 -8.82
CA PHE A 121 -5.26 -7.53 -8.38
C PHE A 121 -5.41 -8.43 -9.60
N VAL A 122 -4.89 -9.66 -9.52
CA VAL A 122 -4.90 -10.60 -10.63
C VAL A 122 -5.74 -11.81 -10.25
N MET A 123 -6.70 -12.15 -11.12
CA MET A 123 -7.41 -13.43 -11.08
C MET A 123 -6.89 -14.32 -12.19
N ALA A 124 -6.68 -15.60 -11.91
CA ALA A 124 -6.18 -16.56 -12.87
C ALA A 124 -7.05 -17.83 -12.92
N THR A 125 -7.15 -18.41 -14.11
CA THR A 125 -7.78 -19.70 -14.35
C THR A 125 -6.78 -20.69 -14.96
N MET A 126 -7.03 -21.97 -14.83
CA MET A 126 -6.30 -22.98 -15.58
C MET A 126 -6.87 -23.04 -17.02
N GLY A 127 -6.19 -22.41 -17.99
CA GLY A 127 -6.67 -22.27 -19.37
C GLY A 127 -7.63 -21.10 -19.57
N GLU A 128 -8.27 -21.08 -20.73
CA GLU A 128 -9.16 -20.00 -21.15
C GLU A 128 -10.44 -19.94 -20.29
N ILE A 129 -10.98 -18.74 -20.05
CA ILE A 129 -12.22 -18.55 -19.28
C ILE A 129 -13.39 -19.31 -19.92
N ALA A 130 -13.46 -19.34 -21.25
CA ALA A 130 -14.52 -20.06 -21.99
C ALA A 130 -14.50 -21.59 -21.80
N GLU A 131 -13.38 -22.16 -21.38
CA GLU A 131 -13.21 -23.57 -21.09
C GLU A 131 -13.50 -23.96 -19.64
N GLN A 132 -13.75 -22.96 -18.77
CA GLN A 132 -14.08 -23.18 -17.38
C GLN A 132 -15.54 -23.64 -17.21
N ASN A 133 -15.86 -24.12 -16.00
CA ASN A 133 -17.24 -24.42 -15.66
C ASN A 133 -18.12 -23.14 -15.64
N GLU A 134 -19.44 -23.33 -15.73
CA GLU A 134 -20.42 -22.25 -15.84
C GLU A 134 -20.33 -21.23 -14.67
N LEU A 135 -20.03 -21.70 -13.46
CA LEU A 135 -19.90 -20.82 -12.29
C LEU A 135 -18.71 -19.85 -12.43
N VAL A 136 -17.57 -20.35 -12.89
CA VAL A 136 -16.37 -19.52 -13.11
C VAL A 136 -16.62 -18.53 -14.25
N GLN A 137 -17.22 -18.96 -15.36
CA GLN A 137 -17.56 -18.08 -16.47
C GLN A 137 -18.52 -16.96 -16.01
N THR A 138 -19.54 -17.31 -15.23
CA THR A 138 -20.52 -16.35 -14.67
C THR A 138 -19.84 -15.35 -13.75
N TRP A 139 -18.89 -15.80 -12.91
CA TRP A 139 -18.12 -14.93 -12.03
C TRP A 139 -17.30 -13.89 -12.81
N PHE A 140 -16.54 -14.31 -13.82
CA PHE A 140 -15.78 -13.39 -14.65
C PHE A 140 -16.67 -12.43 -15.44
N ALA A 141 -17.80 -12.91 -15.95
CA ALA A 141 -18.79 -12.07 -16.62
C ALA A 141 -19.40 -11.01 -15.67
N TYR A 142 -19.70 -11.40 -14.42
CA TYR A 142 -20.19 -10.46 -13.39
C TYR A 142 -19.17 -9.37 -13.07
N ILE A 143 -17.91 -9.75 -12.82
CA ILE A 143 -16.86 -8.76 -12.52
C ILE A 143 -16.65 -7.78 -13.67
N ALA A 144 -16.78 -8.22 -14.91
CA ALA A 144 -16.67 -7.38 -16.10
C ALA A 144 -17.92 -6.53 -16.37
N SER A 145 -19.06 -6.82 -15.73
CA SER A 145 -20.30 -6.08 -15.88
C SER A 145 -20.24 -4.70 -15.19
N GLU A 146 -21.14 -3.79 -15.56
CA GLU A 146 -21.24 -2.48 -14.89
C GLU A 146 -21.57 -2.61 -13.40
N GLU A 147 -22.37 -3.62 -13.01
CA GLU A 147 -22.66 -3.90 -11.60
C GLU A 147 -21.41 -4.36 -10.83
N GLY A 148 -20.63 -5.27 -11.41
CA GLY A 148 -19.38 -5.75 -10.82
C GLY A 148 -18.33 -4.64 -10.71
N LYS A 149 -18.19 -3.80 -11.72
CA LYS A 149 -17.32 -2.61 -11.69
C LYS A 149 -17.74 -1.62 -10.62
N ALA A 150 -19.04 -1.37 -10.47
CA ALA A 150 -19.56 -0.50 -9.40
C ALA A 150 -19.17 -1.01 -8.02
N VAL A 151 -19.29 -2.32 -7.76
CA VAL A 151 -18.86 -2.93 -6.49
C VAL A 151 -17.36 -2.74 -6.25
N ILE A 152 -16.53 -2.91 -7.29
CA ILE A 152 -15.07 -2.70 -7.20
C ILE A 152 -14.76 -1.24 -6.83
N THR A 153 -15.41 -0.29 -7.48
CA THR A 153 -15.23 1.15 -7.23
C THR A 153 -15.73 1.56 -5.84
N ASP A 154 -16.87 1.02 -5.40
CA ASP A 154 -17.42 1.28 -4.06
C ASP A 154 -16.52 0.76 -2.94
N LEU A 155 -15.68 -0.24 -3.22
CA LEU A 155 -14.63 -0.70 -2.32
C LEU A 155 -13.34 0.14 -2.36
N GLY A 156 -13.33 1.25 -3.11
CA GLY A 156 -12.15 2.12 -3.24
C GLY A 156 -11.03 1.54 -4.11
N LEU A 157 -11.32 0.49 -4.88
CA LEU A 157 -10.36 -0.09 -5.81
C LEU A 157 -10.41 0.62 -7.16
N ILE A 158 -9.25 0.69 -7.82
CA ILE A 158 -9.09 1.37 -9.11
C ILE A 158 -9.31 0.37 -10.24
N LEU A 159 -10.23 0.69 -11.16
CA LEU A 159 -10.46 -0.12 -12.36
C LEU A 159 -9.33 0.12 -13.38
N PRO A 160 -8.81 -0.93 -14.01
CA PRO A 160 -7.86 -0.79 -15.12
C PRO A 160 -8.54 -0.07 -16.30
N GLN A 161 -7.77 0.75 -17.01
CA GLN A 161 -8.20 1.41 -18.25
C GLN A 161 -8.23 0.43 -19.42
#